data_cfa166adb30d89d23f3ec20d21c789fd
#
_entry.id   cfa166adb30d89d23f3ec20d21c789fd
#
_cell.length_a   1.000
_cell.length_b   1.000
_cell.length_c   1.000
_cell.angle_alpha   90.00
_cell.angle_beta   90.00
_cell.angle_gamma   90.00
#
_symmetry.space_group_name_H-M   'P 1'
#
loop_
_entity.id
_entity.type
_entity.pdbx_description
1 polymer ?
#
loop_
_entity_poly.entity_id
_entity_poly.type
_entity_poly.pdbx_seq_one_letter_code
_entity_poly.pdbx_strand_id
1 'polypeptide(L)'
;IYVDGYLEAHLPGQAFFAAVDSLDEVVIGQDTSGSRLFGEVRNAALFSSVLNDSQIKKLSSVAPVDTQCLFDAGFHDSISYRIPSLITLESGVVVAGADQRETIANDSPNSINFTIRRSFDGGHTWGDLQTVLTYPGHGAKGASVIDSCVVQDRRNGRLVILIDHFPGGIGQPNAEAGLGVDAKGRYILHDANGATYTWNEDGSVTDADGNATPFTISERGDVTVTEDGQESPGGNVFLADGVDPHQTLLTARTCFLQMIYSDDDGETWSGPFNLNQDVKEEWMSFCGTSPGTG
;
A
#
# COMPACT_ATOMS: atom_id res chain seq x y z
N ILE A 1 30.78 3.81 1.02
CA ILE A 1 30.21 4.64 -0.05
C ILE A 1 29.34 5.69 0.60
N TYR A 2 29.53 6.92 0.19
CA TYR A 2 28.69 8.04 0.63
C TYR A 2 28.03 8.65 -0.59
N VAL A 3 26.77 9.03 -0.45
CA VAL A 3 26.00 9.77 -1.44
C VAL A 3 25.48 11.03 -0.76
N ASP A 4 25.68 12.20 -1.35
CA ASP A 4 25.28 13.50 -0.79
C ASP A 4 25.79 13.76 0.66
N GLY A 5 26.91 13.13 1.02
CA GLY A 5 27.50 13.25 2.36
C GLY A 5 26.97 12.27 3.41
N TYR A 6 26.03 11.38 3.07
CA TYR A 6 25.49 10.34 3.93
C TYR A 6 26.05 8.96 3.61
N LEU A 7 26.29 8.15 4.64
CA LEU A 7 26.77 6.78 4.47
C LEU A 7 25.66 5.87 3.95
N GLU A 8 25.77 5.46 2.67
CA GLU A 8 24.81 4.56 2.03
C GLU A 8 25.20 3.09 2.12
N ALA A 9 26.50 2.81 2.08
CA ALA A 9 26.98 1.44 2.18
C ALA A 9 28.37 1.38 2.83
N HIS A 10 28.57 0.39 3.68
CA HIS A 10 29.86 0.06 4.27
C HIS A 10 30.21 -1.39 3.97
N LEU A 11 31.35 -1.60 3.31
CA LEU A 11 31.89 -2.93 3.03
C LEU A 11 33.20 -3.10 3.80
N PRO A 12 33.21 -3.81 4.92
CA PRO A 12 34.41 -3.98 5.74
C PRO A 12 35.43 -4.89 5.06
N GLY A 13 36.69 -4.74 5.40
CA GLY A 13 37.77 -5.65 4.97
C GLY A 13 38.24 -5.43 3.54
N GLN A 14 37.90 -4.34 2.88
CA GLN A 14 38.45 -4.00 1.58
C GLN A 14 39.87 -3.38 1.72
N ALA A 15 40.85 -3.97 1.05
CA ALA A 15 42.15 -3.35 0.90
C ALA A 15 42.08 -2.23 -0.17
N PHE A 16 42.44 -1.02 0.21
CA PHE A 16 42.40 0.11 -0.67
C PHE A 16 43.83 0.72 -0.73
N PHE A 17 44.46 0.71 -1.84
CA PHE A 17 45.83 1.26 -2.11
C PHE A 17 46.95 0.73 -1.18
N ALA A 18 46.68 0.08 -0.06
CA ALA A 18 47.72 -0.35 0.89
C ALA A 18 48.67 -1.43 0.35
N ALA A 19 48.33 -2.11 -0.73
CA ALA A 19 49.13 -3.12 -1.40
C ALA A 19 49.55 -2.72 -2.83
N VAL A 20 49.44 -1.44 -3.18
CA VAL A 20 49.80 -0.92 -4.49
C VAL A 20 51.12 -0.17 -4.38
N ASP A 21 52.17 -0.64 -5.03
CA ASP A 21 53.50 -0.02 -4.99
C ASP A 21 53.54 1.33 -5.70
N SER A 22 52.73 1.52 -6.72
CA SER A 22 52.57 2.78 -7.45
C SER A 22 51.18 2.93 -8.04
N LEU A 23 50.73 4.15 -8.23
CA LEU A 23 49.52 4.51 -8.96
C LEU A 23 49.94 5.16 -10.27
N ASP A 24 49.94 4.37 -11.34
CA ASP A 24 50.45 4.82 -12.64
C ASP A 24 49.36 5.50 -13.48
N GLU A 25 48.09 5.17 -13.22
CA GLU A 25 46.95 5.72 -13.95
C GLU A 25 45.74 5.89 -13.04
N VAL A 26 45.02 6.97 -13.22
CA VAL A 26 43.68 7.19 -12.63
C VAL A 26 42.69 7.51 -13.74
N VAL A 27 41.67 6.69 -13.89
CA VAL A 27 40.61 6.88 -14.87
C VAL A 27 39.36 7.33 -14.19
N ILE A 28 38.75 8.40 -14.64
CA ILE A 28 37.49 8.95 -14.11
C ILE A 28 36.43 8.87 -15.20
N GLY A 29 35.25 8.33 -14.83
CA GLY A 29 34.12 8.23 -15.74
C GLY A 29 34.16 7.05 -16.71
N GLN A 30 35.09 6.10 -16.51
CA GLN A 30 35.18 4.87 -17.30
C GLN A 30 35.68 3.72 -16.41
N ASP A 31 35.22 2.54 -16.62
CA ASP A 31 35.76 1.33 -15.99
C ASP A 31 36.82 0.64 -16.89
N THR A 32 37.46 -0.40 -16.37
CA THR A 32 38.47 -1.19 -17.11
C THR A 32 37.90 -1.98 -18.27
N SER A 33 36.58 -2.16 -18.35
CA SER A 33 35.87 -2.84 -19.46
C SER A 33 35.55 -1.87 -20.62
N GLY A 34 35.79 -0.59 -20.42
CA GLY A 34 35.47 0.46 -21.39
C GLY A 34 34.04 1.03 -21.26
N SER A 35 33.26 0.57 -20.27
CA SER A 35 31.96 1.18 -19.96
C SER A 35 32.17 2.60 -19.46
N ARG A 36 31.41 3.53 -19.99
CA ARG A 36 31.51 4.96 -19.68
C ARG A 36 30.38 5.46 -18.86
N LEU A 37 30.67 6.37 -17.93
CA LEU A 37 29.67 7.12 -17.19
C LEU A 37 28.87 7.99 -18.19
N PHE A 38 27.56 7.86 -18.15
CA PHE A 38 26.68 8.80 -18.84
C PHE A 38 26.24 9.87 -17.82
N GLY A 39 27.04 10.92 -17.70
CA GLY A 39 26.85 11.98 -16.72
C GLY A 39 28.05 12.93 -16.63
N GLU A 40 28.06 13.78 -15.62
CA GLU A 40 29.14 14.73 -15.34
C GLU A 40 29.91 14.34 -14.08
N VAL A 41 31.23 14.52 -14.08
CA VAL A 41 32.08 14.39 -12.90
C VAL A 41 32.68 15.74 -12.59
N ARG A 42 32.59 16.18 -11.32
CA ARG A 42 33.23 17.41 -10.83
C ARG A 42 33.98 17.12 -9.53
N ASN A 43 35.08 17.87 -9.34
CA ASN A 43 35.84 17.89 -8.09
C ASN A 43 36.28 16.50 -7.60
N ALA A 44 36.81 15.67 -8.48
CA ALA A 44 37.43 14.41 -8.08
C ALA A 44 38.67 14.68 -7.22
N ALA A 45 38.80 14.01 -6.07
CA ALA A 45 39.92 14.16 -5.16
C ALA A 45 40.31 12.82 -4.53
N LEU A 46 41.60 12.64 -4.30
CA LEU A 46 42.19 11.51 -3.59
C LEU A 46 42.79 12.01 -2.28
N PHE A 47 42.44 11.36 -1.18
CA PHE A 47 42.93 11.72 0.15
C PHE A 47 43.94 10.67 0.65
N SER A 48 44.97 11.11 1.33
CA SER A 48 46.00 10.25 1.93
C SER A 48 45.57 9.65 3.27
N SER A 49 44.40 10.01 3.77
CA SER A 49 43.80 9.50 5.00
C SER A 49 42.30 9.30 4.86
N VAL A 50 41.73 8.43 5.68
CA VAL A 50 40.31 8.22 5.76
C VAL A 50 39.62 9.47 6.30
N LEU A 51 38.66 9.97 5.57
CA LEU A 51 37.81 11.08 6.02
C LEU A 51 36.73 10.57 6.99
N ASN A 52 36.45 11.37 8.01
CA ASN A 52 35.29 11.11 8.87
C ASN A 52 34.00 11.69 8.26
N ASP A 53 32.83 11.27 8.80
CA ASP A 53 31.52 11.68 8.28
C ASP A 53 31.33 13.20 8.22
N SER A 54 31.85 13.93 9.19
CA SER A 54 31.75 15.40 9.23
C SER A 54 32.56 16.05 8.09
N GLN A 55 33.73 15.49 7.78
CA GLN A 55 34.56 15.96 6.68
C GLN A 55 33.91 15.66 5.32
N ILE A 56 33.31 14.47 5.18
CA ILE A 56 32.62 14.06 3.95
C ILE A 56 31.38 14.94 3.74
N LYS A 57 30.56 15.17 4.78
CA LYS A 57 29.41 16.08 4.70
C LYS A 57 29.82 17.49 4.29
N LYS A 58 30.93 18.01 4.81
CA LYS A 58 31.46 19.33 4.44
C LYS A 58 31.93 19.39 2.98
N LEU A 59 32.53 18.31 2.47
CA LEU A 59 33.00 18.22 1.09
C LEU A 59 31.87 18.07 0.08
N SER A 60 30.78 17.41 0.46
CA SER A 60 29.63 17.20 -0.42
C SER A 60 28.96 18.52 -0.82
N SER A 61 29.14 19.58 -0.04
CA SER A 61 28.49 20.89 -0.22
C SER A 61 26.95 20.83 -0.31
N VAL A 62 26.38 19.71 0.08
CA VAL A 62 24.93 19.54 0.17
C VAL A 62 24.48 20.09 1.52
N ALA A 63 23.44 20.89 1.52
CA ALA A 63 22.81 21.34 2.76
C ALA A 63 22.38 20.10 3.60
N PRO A 64 22.52 20.14 4.93
CA PRO A 64 22.06 19.04 5.75
C PRO A 64 20.59 18.73 5.43
N VAL A 65 20.31 17.52 4.99
CA VAL A 65 18.94 17.03 4.86
C VAL A 65 18.53 16.54 6.23
N ASP A 66 17.50 17.16 6.80
CA ASP A 66 16.88 16.64 8.00
C ASP A 66 15.95 15.50 7.59
N THR A 67 16.25 14.30 8.09
CA THR A 67 15.48 13.10 7.77
C THR A 67 14.72 12.62 8.98
N GLN A 68 13.44 12.33 8.80
CA GLN A 68 12.57 11.79 9.82
C GLN A 68 12.05 10.42 9.38
N CYS A 69 12.11 9.43 10.26
CA CYS A 69 11.47 8.15 10.04
C CYS A 69 9.99 8.27 10.42
N LEU A 70 9.08 8.16 9.47
CA LEU A 70 7.63 8.24 9.70
C LEU A 70 7.00 6.88 9.97
N PHE A 71 7.49 5.85 9.28
CA PHE A 71 7.00 4.48 9.36
C PHE A 71 8.22 3.57 9.45
N ASP A 72 8.34 2.83 10.54
CA ASP A 72 9.46 1.92 10.77
C ASP A 72 8.96 0.54 11.21
N ALA A 73 9.77 -0.48 11.00
CA ALA A 73 9.49 -1.82 11.50
C ALA A 73 9.35 -1.80 13.03
N GLY A 74 8.29 -2.40 13.55
CA GLY A 74 7.93 -2.39 14.98
C GLY A 74 7.05 -1.21 15.39
N PHE A 75 6.87 -0.18 14.56
CA PHE A 75 5.94 0.90 14.86
C PHE A 75 4.49 0.38 14.81
N HIS A 76 3.69 0.68 15.85
CA HIS A 76 2.34 0.11 16.02
C HIS A 76 2.29 -1.42 15.81
N ASP A 77 3.26 -2.15 16.37
CA ASP A 77 3.39 -3.61 16.33
C ASP A 77 3.42 -4.24 14.92
N SER A 78 3.70 -3.44 13.89
CA SER A 78 3.76 -3.88 12.50
C SER A 78 5.15 -4.34 12.12
N ILE A 79 5.23 -5.47 11.42
CA ILE A 79 6.52 -6.03 11.02
C ILE A 79 7.20 -5.19 9.93
N SER A 80 6.41 -4.49 9.11
CA SER A 80 6.93 -3.72 7.97
C SER A 80 5.94 -2.67 7.50
N TYR A 81 6.46 -1.59 6.93
CA TYR A 81 5.74 -0.61 6.12
C TYR A 81 6.37 -0.54 4.74
N ARG A 82 5.54 -0.48 3.70
CA ARG A 82 6.00 -0.37 2.32
C ARG A 82 5.10 0.56 1.53
N ILE A 83 5.48 0.82 0.27
CA ILE A 83 4.67 1.58 -0.69
C ILE A 83 4.33 2.98 -0.15
N PRO A 84 5.35 3.80 0.14
CA PRO A 84 5.12 5.13 0.68
C PRO A 84 4.52 6.07 -0.36
N SER A 85 3.62 6.93 0.12
CA SER A 85 3.12 8.09 -0.63
C SER A 85 3.31 9.36 0.21
N LEU A 86 3.48 10.50 -0.45
CA LEU A 86 3.63 11.79 0.21
C LEU A 86 3.02 12.88 -0.66
N ILE A 87 2.08 13.63 -0.11
CA ILE A 87 1.45 14.76 -0.81
C ILE A 87 1.34 15.97 0.11
N THR A 88 1.56 17.16 -0.44
CA THR A 88 1.22 18.42 0.23
C THR A 88 -0.06 18.96 -0.38
N LEU A 89 -1.09 19.10 0.45
CA LEU A 89 -2.40 19.61 0.06
C LEU A 89 -2.38 21.13 -0.14
N GLU A 90 -3.34 21.66 -0.85
CA GLU A 90 -3.49 23.12 -1.03
C GLU A 90 -3.70 23.87 0.28
N SER A 91 -4.24 23.21 1.30
CA SER A 91 -4.33 23.72 2.68
C SER A 91 -2.97 23.90 3.37
N GLY A 92 -1.91 23.29 2.84
CA GLY A 92 -0.59 23.22 3.45
C GLY A 92 -0.38 22.00 4.35
N VAL A 93 -1.41 21.19 4.58
CA VAL A 93 -1.27 19.91 5.29
C VAL A 93 -0.45 18.93 4.45
N VAL A 94 0.53 18.28 5.07
CA VAL A 94 1.30 17.21 4.43
C VAL A 94 0.76 15.87 4.89
N VAL A 95 0.43 15.00 3.94
CA VAL A 95 -0.08 13.65 4.21
C VAL A 95 0.95 12.64 3.72
N ALA A 96 1.43 11.80 4.62
CA ALA A 96 2.26 10.64 4.31
C ALA A 96 1.46 9.38 4.50
N GLY A 97 1.44 8.50 3.50
CA GLY A 97 0.74 7.22 3.53
C GLY A 97 1.68 6.04 3.36
N ALA A 98 1.30 4.88 3.87
CA ALA A 98 2.02 3.63 3.65
C ALA A 98 1.12 2.41 3.85
N ASP A 99 1.46 1.32 3.19
CA ASP A 99 0.93 -0.01 3.45
C ASP A 99 1.49 -0.52 4.78
N GLN A 100 0.63 -0.74 5.76
CA GLN A 100 0.97 -1.35 7.05
C GLN A 100 0.85 -2.87 6.94
N ARG A 101 1.97 -3.58 7.09
CA ARG A 101 2.06 -5.04 7.03
C ARG A 101 2.24 -5.58 8.44
N GLU A 102 1.17 -6.07 9.03
CA GLU A 102 1.15 -6.38 10.46
C GLU A 102 2.01 -7.60 10.82
N THR A 103 1.89 -8.71 10.09
CA THR A 103 2.42 -10.01 10.50
C THR A 103 3.53 -10.57 9.63
N ILE A 104 3.50 -10.29 8.33
CA ILE A 104 4.52 -10.67 7.35
C ILE A 104 4.79 -9.49 6.42
N ALA A 105 6.03 -9.40 5.91
CA ALA A 105 6.44 -8.29 5.05
C ALA A 105 6.04 -8.43 3.58
N ASN A 106 5.41 -9.56 3.20
CA ASN A 106 5.07 -9.89 1.82
C ASN A 106 3.90 -9.04 1.30
N ASP A 107 3.75 -9.01 -0.02
CA ASP A 107 2.56 -8.54 -0.69
C ASP A 107 1.38 -9.50 -0.48
N SER A 108 0.19 -9.16 -0.99
CA SER A 108 -0.99 -10.03 -0.95
C SER A 108 -0.72 -11.39 -1.63
N PRO A 109 -1.20 -12.52 -1.05
CA PRO A 109 -2.12 -12.62 0.07
C PRO A 109 -1.44 -12.33 1.43
N ASN A 110 -1.97 -11.37 2.13
CA ASN A 110 -1.49 -10.91 3.43
C ASN A 110 -2.56 -10.00 4.07
N SER A 111 -2.49 -9.78 5.39
CA SER A 111 -3.22 -8.72 6.06
C SER A 111 -2.43 -7.41 5.92
N ILE A 112 -2.96 -6.48 5.14
CA ILE A 112 -2.34 -5.18 4.88
C ILE A 112 -3.40 -4.10 5.04
N ASN A 113 -3.09 -3.09 5.85
CA ASN A 113 -3.92 -1.91 6.02
C ASN A 113 -3.30 -0.72 5.29
N PHE A 114 -4.12 0.27 4.93
CA PHE A 114 -3.61 1.56 4.51
C PHE A 114 -3.64 2.55 5.68
N THR A 115 -2.48 3.15 5.96
CA THR A 115 -2.29 4.07 7.08
C THR A 115 -1.69 5.39 6.62
N ILE A 116 -2.03 6.46 7.34
CA ILE A 116 -1.45 7.78 7.10
C ILE A 116 -0.93 8.42 8.39
N ARG A 117 -0.06 9.39 8.21
CA ARG A 117 0.27 10.42 9.21
C ARG A 117 0.14 11.79 8.57
N ARG A 118 -0.27 12.79 9.35
CA ARG A 118 -0.46 14.16 8.86
C ARG A 118 0.47 15.12 9.58
N SER A 119 0.97 16.12 8.85
CA SER A 119 1.73 17.23 9.40
C SER A 119 1.03 18.55 9.06
N PHE A 120 0.95 19.44 10.03
CA PHE A 120 0.33 20.76 9.92
C PHE A 120 1.37 21.91 9.92
N ASP A 121 2.65 21.56 9.90
CA ASP A 121 3.78 22.51 9.99
C ASP A 121 4.85 22.25 8.91
N GLY A 122 4.41 21.77 7.75
CA GLY A 122 5.29 21.52 6.59
C GLY A 122 6.24 20.34 6.76
N GLY A 123 5.86 19.34 7.57
CA GLY A 123 6.64 18.12 7.78
C GLY A 123 7.60 18.17 8.96
N HIS A 124 7.61 19.25 9.75
CA HIS A 124 8.49 19.37 10.93
C HIS A 124 8.02 18.46 12.08
N THR A 125 6.71 18.38 12.31
CA THR A 125 6.12 17.44 13.26
C THR A 125 4.98 16.66 12.61
N TRP A 126 4.72 15.45 13.11
CA TRP A 126 3.74 14.53 12.56
C TRP A 126 2.79 14.03 13.65
N GLY A 127 1.51 14.02 13.30
CA GLY A 127 0.46 13.46 14.15
C GLY A 127 0.59 11.94 14.31
N ASP A 128 -0.33 11.37 15.09
CA ASP A 128 -0.42 9.92 15.30
C ASP A 128 -0.73 9.18 13.99
N LEU A 129 -0.41 7.90 13.97
CA LEU A 129 -0.78 7.00 12.86
C LEU A 129 -2.30 6.81 12.85
N GLN A 130 -2.90 7.03 11.69
CA GLN A 130 -4.32 6.77 11.44
C GLN A 130 -4.45 5.62 10.46
N THR A 131 -5.15 4.55 10.85
CA THR A 131 -5.57 3.50 9.90
C THR A 131 -6.79 4.00 9.14
N VAL A 132 -6.63 4.20 7.85
CA VAL A 132 -7.66 4.78 6.97
C VAL A 132 -8.56 3.70 6.40
N LEU A 133 -7.96 2.59 5.96
CA LEU A 133 -8.69 1.46 5.40
C LEU A 133 -8.08 0.15 5.92
N THR A 134 -8.95 -0.72 6.42
CA THR A 134 -8.60 -2.04 6.95
C THR A 134 -9.70 -3.04 6.64
N TYR A 135 -9.30 -4.30 6.49
CA TYR A 135 -10.18 -5.44 6.26
C TYR A 135 -9.87 -6.57 7.24
N PRO A 136 -10.78 -7.54 7.44
CA PRO A 136 -10.61 -8.57 8.44
C PRO A 136 -9.56 -9.62 8.07
N GLY A 137 -9.13 -10.37 9.08
CA GLY A 137 -8.23 -11.52 8.96
C GLY A 137 -6.78 -11.19 9.33
N HIS A 138 -5.93 -12.22 9.31
CA HIS A 138 -4.52 -12.12 9.73
C HIS A 138 -3.60 -12.91 8.80
N GLY A 139 -2.38 -12.41 8.63
CA GLY A 139 -1.33 -13.06 7.83
C GLY A 139 -1.79 -13.36 6.42
N ALA A 140 -1.34 -14.45 5.83
CA ALA A 140 -1.66 -14.84 4.45
C ALA A 140 -3.15 -15.17 4.19
N LYS A 141 -3.97 -15.26 5.23
CA LYS A 141 -5.43 -15.46 5.14
C LYS A 141 -6.22 -14.17 5.37
N GLY A 142 -5.56 -13.09 5.74
CA GLY A 142 -6.15 -11.78 5.88
C GLY A 142 -6.46 -11.15 4.52
N ALA A 143 -7.44 -10.26 4.50
CA ALA A 143 -7.68 -9.39 3.38
C ALA A 143 -6.70 -8.22 3.39
N SER A 144 -6.47 -7.59 2.25
CA SER A 144 -5.49 -6.52 2.11
C SER A 144 -6.00 -5.34 1.30
N VAL A 145 -5.45 -4.19 1.61
CA VAL A 145 -5.40 -3.04 0.72
C VAL A 145 -3.93 -2.70 0.47
N ILE A 146 -3.56 -2.47 -0.80
CA ILE A 146 -2.17 -2.36 -1.23
C ILE A 146 -2.04 -1.37 -2.39
N ASP A 147 -0.83 -0.83 -2.56
CA ASP A 147 -0.44 -0.02 -3.72
C ASP A 147 -1.28 1.26 -3.89
N SER A 148 -1.41 2.03 -2.81
CA SER A 148 -2.19 3.27 -2.81
C SER A 148 -1.62 4.34 -3.74
N CYS A 149 -2.50 5.00 -4.51
CA CYS A 149 -2.22 6.21 -5.27
C CYS A 149 -3.00 7.38 -4.67
N VAL A 150 -2.30 8.43 -4.25
CA VAL A 150 -2.86 9.58 -3.54
C VAL A 150 -2.93 10.78 -4.47
N VAL A 151 -4.10 11.39 -4.61
CA VAL A 151 -4.35 12.52 -5.52
C VAL A 151 -5.20 13.58 -4.83
N GLN A 152 -4.88 14.86 -5.02
CA GLN A 152 -5.80 15.94 -4.64
C GLN A 152 -6.52 16.50 -5.87
N ASP A 153 -7.84 16.49 -5.85
CA ASP A 153 -8.65 17.26 -6.82
C ASP A 153 -8.61 18.75 -6.44
N ARG A 154 -7.78 19.49 -7.14
CA ARG A 154 -7.57 20.93 -6.89
C ARG A 154 -8.79 21.79 -7.17
N ARG A 155 -9.84 21.27 -7.81
CA ARG A 155 -11.08 22.04 -8.07
C ARG A 155 -11.93 22.21 -6.82
N ASN A 156 -11.84 21.28 -5.89
CA ASN A 156 -12.66 21.26 -4.67
C ASN A 156 -11.86 20.94 -3.40
N GLY A 157 -10.55 20.70 -3.50
CA GLY A 157 -9.67 20.38 -2.38
C GLY A 157 -9.74 18.93 -1.90
N ARG A 158 -10.58 18.08 -2.50
CA ARG A 158 -10.80 16.69 -2.08
C ARG A 158 -9.53 15.86 -2.23
N LEU A 159 -9.15 15.19 -1.16
CA LEU A 159 -8.10 14.19 -1.16
C LEU A 159 -8.70 12.83 -1.54
N VAL A 160 -8.21 12.23 -2.62
CA VAL A 160 -8.68 10.94 -3.16
C VAL A 160 -7.56 9.92 -3.05
N ILE A 161 -7.89 8.70 -2.64
CA ILE A 161 -6.97 7.57 -2.66
C ILE A 161 -7.60 6.46 -3.49
N LEU A 162 -6.87 6.01 -4.49
CA LEU A 162 -7.14 4.78 -5.23
C LEU A 162 -6.27 3.68 -4.65
N ILE A 163 -6.82 2.50 -4.41
CA ILE A 163 -6.12 1.42 -3.72
C ILE A 163 -6.65 0.06 -4.17
N ASP A 164 -5.77 -0.91 -4.27
CA ASP A 164 -6.11 -2.27 -4.64
C ASP A 164 -6.55 -3.05 -3.41
N HIS A 165 -7.72 -3.68 -3.47
CA HIS A 165 -8.21 -4.56 -2.43
C HIS A 165 -8.22 -6.02 -2.92
N PHE A 166 -7.66 -6.91 -2.10
CA PHE A 166 -7.76 -8.35 -2.27
C PHE A 166 -8.47 -8.98 -1.06
N PRO A 167 -9.50 -9.80 -1.30
CA PRO A 167 -10.12 -10.60 -0.25
C PRO A 167 -9.11 -11.56 0.41
N GLY A 168 -9.46 -12.09 1.56
CA GLY A 168 -8.60 -12.96 2.35
C GLY A 168 -8.07 -14.15 1.56
N GLY A 169 -6.77 -14.37 1.66
CA GLY A 169 -6.07 -15.44 0.94
C GLY A 169 -5.85 -15.19 -0.56
N ILE A 170 -6.28 -14.04 -1.08
CA ILE A 170 -6.12 -13.67 -2.48
C ILE A 170 -5.02 -12.61 -2.61
N GLY A 171 -4.30 -12.69 -3.70
CA GLY A 171 -3.30 -11.74 -4.16
C GLY A 171 -3.10 -11.90 -5.65
N GLN A 172 -2.28 -11.05 -6.26
CA GLN A 172 -2.05 -11.09 -7.71
C GLN A 172 -1.72 -12.49 -8.26
N PRO A 173 -0.94 -13.38 -7.57
CA PRO A 173 -0.59 -14.68 -8.11
C PRO A 173 -1.75 -15.67 -8.23
N ASN A 174 -2.83 -15.50 -7.48
CA ASN A 174 -3.96 -16.44 -7.42
C ASN A 174 -5.34 -15.77 -7.57
N ALA A 175 -5.38 -14.51 -7.97
CA ALA A 175 -6.61 -13.82 -8.31
C ALA A 175 -7.20 -14.37 -9.60
N GLU A 176 -8.52 -14.49 -9.62
CA GLU A 176 -9.29 -14.97 -10.77
C GLU A 176 -9.78 -13.81 -11.63
N ALA A 177 -9.97 -14.06 -12.92
CA ALA A 177 -10.52 -13.07 -13.84
C ALA A 177 -12.00 -12.79 -13.53
N GLY A 178 -12.44 -11.59 -13.85
CA GLY A 178 -13.82 -11.15 -13.66
C GLY A 178 -13.91 -9.86 -12.86
N LEU A 179 -15.05 -9.19 -12.94
CA LEU A 179 -15.29 -7.93 -12.25
C LEU A 179 -15.53 -8.11 -10.75
N GLY A 180 -16.14 -9.24 -10.34
CA GLY A 180 -16.57 -9.48 -8.96
C GLY A 180 -17.75 -8.61 -8.52
N VAL A 181 -18.29 -7.82 -9.44
CA VAL A 181 -19.45 -6.96 -9.25
C VAL A 181 -20.42 -7.09 -10.42
N ASP A 182 -21.68 -6.75 -10.20
CA ASP A 182 -22.69 -6.71 -11.25
C ASP A 182 -22.65 -5.40 -12.07
N ALA A 183 -23.55 -5.27 -13.05
CA ALA A 183 -23.65 -4.09 -13.92
C ALA A 183 -23.96 -2.76 -13.19
N LYS A 184 -24.30 -2.81 -11.90
CA LYS A 184 -24.52 -1.64 -11.04
C LYS A 184 -23.36 -1.41 -10.06
N GLY A 185 -22.26 -2.20 -10.16
CA GLY A 185 -21.12 -2.12 -9.25
C GLY A 185 -21.33 -2.78 -7.90
N ARG A 186 -22.43 -3.56 -7.70
CA ARG A 186 -22.71 -4.26 -6.44
C ARG A 186 -21.90 -5.56 -6.37
N TYR A 187 -21.38 -5.90 -5.20
CA TYR A 187 -20.61 -7.13 -5.00
C TYR A 187 -21.43 -8.38 -5.32
N ILE A 188 -20.84 -9.27 -6.12
CA ILE A 188 -21.33 -10.62 -6.34
C ILE A 188 -20.66 -11.52 -5.30
N LEU A 189 -21.50 -12.25 -4.59
CA LEU A 189 -21.10 -13.16 -3.53
C LEU A 189 -21.38 -14.61 -3.93
N HIS A 190 -20.69 -15.55 -3.30
CA HIS A 190 -20.87 -16.98 -3.50
C HIS A 190 -20.95 -17.70 -2.17
N ASP A 191 -21.83 -18.69 -2.08
CA ASP A 191 -21.82 -19.65 -0.97
C ASP A 191 -20.87 -20.84 -1.24
N ALA A 192 -20.76 -21.75 -0.28
CA ALA A 192 -19.92 -22.93 -0.38
C ALA A 192 -20.34 -23.91 -1.50
N ASN A 193 -21.56 -23.81 -2.02
CA ASN A 193 -22.10 -24.65 -3.10
C ASN A 193 -21.92 -23.97 -4.47
N GLY A 194 -21.40 -22.72 -4.51
CA GLY A 194 -21.22 -21.93 -5.71
C GLY A 194 -22.48 -21.20 -6.18
N ALA A 195 -23.54 -21.16 -5.35
CA ALA A 195 -24.69 -20.31 -5.63
C ALA A 195 -24.29 -18.81 -5.54
N THR A 196 -24.89 -18.01 -6.39
CA THR A 196 -24.54 -16.59 -6.56
C THR A 196 -25.59 -15.70 -5.89
N TYR A 197 -25.09 -14.65 -5.23
CA TYR A 197 -25.89 -13.67 -4.52
C TYR A 197 -25.41 -12.26 -4.87
N THR A 198 -26.26 -11.26 -4.63
CA THR A 198 -25.91 -9.84 -4.81
C THR A 198 -26.07 -9.10 -3.48
N TRP A 199 -25.02 -8.39 -3.06
CA TRP A 199 -25.05 -7.51 -1.91
C TRP A 199 -25.56 -6.13 -2.34
N ASN A 200 -26.71 -5.72 -1.84
CA ASN A 200 -27.36 -4.45 -2.17
C ASN A 200 -26.86 -3.31 -1.27
N GLU A 201 -27.05 -2.07 -1.74
CA GLU A 201 -26.63 -0.85 -1.03
C GLU A 201 -27.24 -0.67 0.36
N ASP A 202 -28.44 -1.22 0.59
CA ASP A 202 -29.13 -1.19 1.89
C ASP A 202 -28.68 -2.30 2.84
N GLY A 203 -27.68 -3.08 2.46
CA GLY A 203 -27.18 -4.22 3.21
C GLY A 203 -27.97 -5.53 3.01
N SER A 204 -29.10 -5.50 2.31
CA SER A 204 -29.84 -6.72 1.98
C SER A 204 -29.08 -7.56 0.95
N VAL A 205 -29.36 -8.86 0.92
CA VAL A 205 -28.79 -9.79 -0.06
C VAL A 205 -29.91 -10.46 -0.84
N THR A 206 -29.77 -10.47 -2.16
CA THR A 206 -30.69 -11.18 -3.06
C THR A 206 -30.01 -12.36 -3.73
N ASP A 207 -30.77 -13.43 -4.05
CA ASP A 207 -30.29 -14.55 -4.85
C ASP A 207 -30.15 -14.18 -6.34
N ALA A 208 -29.74 -15.12 -7.18
CA ALA A 208 -29.56 -14.92 -8.61
C ALA A 208 -30.84 -14.56 -9.36
N ASP A 209 -32.00 -14.94 -8.83
CA ASP A 209 -33.31 -14.61 -9.40
C ASP A 209 -33.88 -13.29 -8.86
N GLY A 210 -33.15 -12.62 -7.94
CA GLY A 210 -33.55 -11.36 -7.33
C GLY A 210 -34.48 -11.51 -6.11
N ASN A 211 -34.68 -12.72 -5.59
CA ASN A 211 -35.49 -12.93 -4.40
C ASN A 211 -34.71 -12.54 -3.15
N ALA A 212 -35.44 -12.08 -2.12
CA ALA A 212 -34.87 -11.81 -0.82
C ALA A 212 -34.34 -13.10 -0.15
N THR A 213 -33.22 -12.96 0.54
CA THR A 213 -32.57 -14.05 1.28
C THR A 213 -32.59 -13.75 2.79
N PRO A 214 -32.24 -14.72 3.65
CA PRO A 214 -32.10 -14.46 5.08
C PRO A 214 -30.86 -13.67 5.48
N PHE A 215 -30.02 -13.27 4.50
CA PHE A 215 -28.75 -12.60 4.76
C PHE A 215 -28.89 -11.08 4.75
N THR A 216 -28.22 -10.44 5.71
CA THR A 216 -27.91 -9.01 5.68
C THR A 216 -26.42 -8.81 5.91
N ILE A 217 -25.82 -7.77 5.33
CA ILE A 217 -24.38 -7.52 5.39
C ILE A 217 -24.15 -6.08 5.83
N SER A 218 -23.28 -5.91 6.82
CA SER A 218 -22.82 -4.61 7.30
C SER A 218 -21.86 -3.94 6.29
N GLU A 219 -21.65 -2.63 6.41
CA GLU A 219 -20.64 -1.90 5.61
C GLU A 219 -19.23 -2.48 5.72
N ARG A 220 -18.94 -3.24 6.80
CA ARG A 220 -17.66 -3.92 7.03
C ARG A 220 -17.61 -5.35 6.49
N GLY A 221 -18.69 -5.80 5.83
CA GLY A 221 -18.78 -7.12 5.25
C GLY A 221 -19.23 -8.23 6.22
N ASP A 222 -19.63 -7.90 7.46
CA ASP A 222 -20.12 -8.89 8.41
C ASP A 222 -21.52 -9.35 8.02
N VAL A 223 -21.69 -10.66 7.91
CA VAL A 223 -22.95 -11.29 7.52
C VAL A 223 -23.76 -11.66 8.76
N THR A 224 -25.01 -11.26 8.76
CA THR A 224 -26.04 -11.73 9.72
C THR A 224 -27.03 -12.60 8.98
N VAL A 225 -27.34 -13.76 9.56
CA VAL A 225 -28.36 -14.69 9.05
C VAL A 225 -29.60 -14.59 9.94
N THR A 226 -30.78 -14.32 9.36
CA THR A 226 -32.05 -14.24 10.08
C THR A 226 -32.94 -15.40 9.67
N GLU A 227 -33.16 -16.36 10.59
CA GLU A 227 -34.08 -17.49 10.42
C GLU A 227 -35.09 -17.52 11.55
N ASP A 228 -36.35 -17.67 11.21
CA ASP A 228 -37.48 -17.70 12.18
C ASP A 228 -37.47 -16.50 13.16
N GLY A 229 -36.99 -15.35 12.71
CA GLY A 229 -36.85 -14.12 13.51
C GLY A 229 -35.69 -14.12 14.51
N GLN A 230 -34.78 -15.09 14.42
CA GLN A 230 -33.55 -15.15 15.21
C GLN A 230 -32.35 -14.81 14.34
N GLU A 231 -31.48 -13.94 14.86
CA GLU A 231 -30.23 -13.54 14.20
C GLU A 231 -29.08 -14.39 14.70
N SER A 232 -28.21 -14.78 13.77
CA SER A 232 -26.97 -15.48 14.04
C SER A 232 -25.84 -14.96 13.13
N PRO A 233 -24.56 -15.06 13.56
CA PRO A 233 -23.43 -14.66 12.72
C PRO A 233 -23.29 -15.57 11.50
N GLY A 234 -22.99 -14.96 10.34
CA GLY A 234 -22.77 -15.64 9.06
C GLY A 234 -21.35 -15.46 8.50
N GLY A 235 -20.40 -15.05 9.33
CA GLY A 235 -19.01 -14.75 8.94
C GLY A 235 -18.84 -13.37 8.35
N ASN A 236 -17.77 -13.17 7.59
CA ASN A 236 -17.50 -11.92 6.88
C ASN A 236 -17.10 -12.21 5.42
N VAL A 237 -17.69 -11.48 4.47
CA VAL A 237 -17.55 -11.73 3.02
C VAL A 237 -16.13 -11.54 2.48
N PHE A 238 -15.27 -10.82 3.20
CA PHE A 238 -13.89 -10.56 2.80
C PHE A 238 -12.87 -11.52 3.42
N LEU A 239 -13.26 -12.43 4.28
CA LEU A 239 -12.36 -13.44 4.85
C LEU A 239 -11.95 -14.49 3.81
N ALA A 240 -10.85 -15.18 4.09
CA ALA A 240 -10.50 -16.39 3.34
C ALA A 240 -11.45 -17.52 3.69
N ASP A 241 -11.70 -18.40 2.70
CA ASP A 241 -12.46 -19.61 2.92
C ASP A 241 -11.89 -20.47 4.07
N GLY A 242 -12.77 -21.00 4.91
CA GLY A 242 -12.43 -21.85 6.04
C GLY A 242 -11.75 -21.13 7.22
N VAL A 243 -11.76 -19.80 7.27
CA VAL A 243 -11.24 -19.03 8.42
C VAL A 243 -12.30 -18.91 9.52
N ASP A 244 -13.52 -18.55 9.15
CA ASP A 244 -14.64 -18.44 10.10
C ASP A 244 -15.52 -19.69 10.01
N PRO A 245 -15.81 -20.38 11.14
CA PRO A 245 -16.69 -21.54 11.13
C PRO A 245 -18.16 -21.21 10.78
N HIS A 246 -18.54 -19.94 10.88
CA HIS A 246 -19.88 -19.44 10.52
C HIS A 246 -19.96 -18.90 9.09
N GLN A 247 -18.89 -19.04 8.29
CA GLN A 247 -18.82 -18.47 6.94
C GLN A 247 -19.94 -18.97 6.03
N THR A 248 -20.76 -18.06 5.56
CA THR A 248 -21.88 -18.34 4.65
C THR A 248 -21.62 -17.84 3.23
N LEU A 249 -21.13 -16.61 3.11
CA LEU A 249 -20.95 -15.91 1.84
C LEU A 249 -19.53 -15.34 1.74
N LEU A 250 -18.95 -15.39 0.53
CA LEU A 250 -17.66 -14.81 0.21
C LEU A 250 -17.75 -13.97 -1.07
N THR A 251 -16.95 -12.93 -1.17
CA THR A 251 -16.76 -12.17 -2.43
C THR A 251 -16.05 -13.02 -3.49
N ALA A 252 -16.13 -12.58 -4.74
CA ALA A 252 -15.34 -13.18 -5.83
C ALA A 252 -13.84 -13.11 -5.52
N ARG A 253 -13.08 -14.11 -5.96
CA ARG A 253 -11.64 -14.27 -5.73
C ARG A 253 -10.81 -13.42 -6.70
N THR A 254 -11.10 -12.12 -6.78
CA THR A 254 -10.47 -11.20 -7.74
C THR A 254 -9.96 -9.95 -7.03
N CYS A 255 -9.20 -9.12 -7.75
CA CYS A 255 -8.80 -7.81 -7.27
C CYS A 255 -9.95 -6.82 -7.45
N PHE A 256 -10.14 -5.96 -6.46
CA PHE A 256 -11.08 -4.84 -6.50
C PHE A 256 -10.29 -3.52 -6.41
N LEU A 257 -10.35 -2.69 -7.46
CA LEU A 257 -9.87 -1.33 -7.37
C LEU A 257 -10.90 -0.50 -6.61
N GLN A 258 -10.48 0.11 -5.54
CA GLN A 258 -11.33 0.90 -4.67
C GLN A 258 -10.89 2.36 -4.60
N MET A 259 -11.82 3.23 -4.29
CA MET A 259 -11.60 4.65 -4.03
C MET A 259 -12.14 5.00 -2.64
N ILE A 260 -11.35 5.76 -1.90
CA ILE A 260 -11.80 6.48 -0.71
C ILE A 260 -11.47 7.96 -0.89
N TYR A 261 -12.19 8.84 -0.20
CA TYR A 261 -11.88 10.26 -0.24
C TYR A 261 -12.13 10.96 1.10
N SER A 262 -11.45 12.09 1.25
CA SER A 262 -11.59 13.01 2.38
C SER A 262 -11.82 14.43 1.87
N ASP A 263 -12.75 15.14 2.53
CA ASP A 263 -13.04 16.56 2.28
C ASP A 263 -12.48 17.47 3.40
N ASP A 264 -11.74 16.90 4.34
CA ASP A 264 -11.22 17.57 5.56
C ASP A 264 -9.73 17.24 5.80
N ASP A 265 -8.94 17.26 4.72
CA ASP A 265 -7.48 17.05 4.77
C ASP A 265 -7.05 15.72 5.41
N GLY A 266 -7.86 14.67 5.23
CA GLY A 266 -7.57 13.32 5.72
C GLY A 266 -8.00 13.07 7.17
N GLU A 267 -8.83 13.93 7.77
CA GLU A 267 -9.39 13.71 9.11
C GLU A 267 -10.40 12.56 9.10
N THR A 268 -11.41 12.67 8.22
CA THR A 268 -12.43 11.66 8.01
C THR A 268 -12.47 11.19 6.57
N TRP A 269 -13.00 10.00 6.36
CA TRP A 269 -12.97 9.33 5.07
C TRP A 269 -14.35 8.77 4.70
N SER A 270 -14.67 8.86 3.41
CA SER A 270 -15.85 8.26 2.77
C SER A 270 -15.44 7.15 1.83
N GLY A 271 -16.25 6.12 1.71
CA GLY A 271 -16.00 4.89 0.95
C GLY A 271 -15.73 3.70 1.87
N PRO A 272 -15.15 2.60 1.35
CA PRO A 272 -14.62 2.43 -0.01
C PRO A 272 -15.71 2.29 -1.09
N PHE A 273 -15.44 2.87 -2.25
CA PHE A 273 -16.26 2.72 -3.47
C PHE A 273 -15.52 1.80 -4.44
N ASN A 274 -16.20 0.77 -4.93
CA ASN A 274 -15.62 -0.16 -5.89
C ASN A 274 -15.69 0.44 -7.30
N LEU A 275 -14.58 0.41 -8.02
CA LEU A 275 -14.45 0.96 -9.37
C LEU A 275 -14.36 -0.10 -10.46
N ASN A 276 -14.42 -1.40 -10.13
CA ASN A 276 -14.20 -2.47 -11.12
C ASN A 276 -15.14 -2.35 -12.32
N GLN A 277 -16.42 -1.99 -12.10
CA GLN A 277 -17.40 -1.82 -13.19
C GLN A 277 -16.98 -0.74 -14.21
N ASP A 278 -16.23 0.28 -13.76
CA ASP A 278 -15.87 1.42 -14.59
C ASP A 278 -14.53 1.24 -15.33
N VAL A 279 -13.60 0.45 -14.75
CA VAL A 279 -12.20 0.42 -15.21
C VAL A 279 -11.65 -0.97 -15.49
N LYS A 280 -12.28 -2.05 -14.99
CA LYS A 280 -11.80 -3.43 -15.15
C LYS A 280 -12.59 -4.15 -16.23
N GLU A 281 -11.95 -5.02 -16.99
CA GLU A 281 -12.60 -5.88 -17.97
C GLU A 281 -12.68 -7.33 -17.46
N GLU A 282 -13.63 -8.12 -17.97
CA GLU A 282 -13.93 -9.50 -17.53
C GLU A 282 -12.72 -10.46 -17.61
N TRP A 283 -11.78 -10.22 -18.49
CA TRP A 283 -10.58 -11.06 -18.62
C TRP A 283 -9.47 -10.72 -17.64
N MET A 284 -9.59 -9.59 -16.93
CA MET A 284 -8.57 -9.13 -15.98
C MET A 284 -8.75 -9.79 -14.61
N SER A 285 -7.72 -10.44 -14.10
CA SER A 285 -7.65 -10.88 -12.70
C SER A 285 -7.19 -9.76 -11.77
N PHE A 286 -6.47 -8.78 -12.32
CA PHE A 286 -5.91 -7.65 -11.62
C PHE A 286 -6.08 -6.38 -12.47
N CYS A 287 -6.49 -5.31 -11.84
CA CYS A 287 -6.45 -3.95 -12.36
C CYS A 287 -6.16 -3.03 -11.18
N GLY A 288 -5.01 -2.43 -11.15
CA GLY A 288 -4.56 -1.63 -10.02
C GLY A 288 -3.85 -0.35 -10.46
N THR A 289 -3.60 0.50 -9.49
CA THR A 289 -2.89 1.76 -9.68
C THR A 289 -1.38 1.57 -9.49
N SER A 290 -0.60 2.51 -10.05
CA SER A 290 0.80 2.68 -9.65
C SER A 290 0.84 3.38 -8.30
N PRO A 291 1.59 2.86 -7.32
CA PRO A 291 1.67 3.52 -6.00
C PRO A 291 2.35 4.88 -6.07
N GLY A 292 2.02 5.75 -5.11
CA GLY A 292 2.60 7.07 -4.95
C GLY A 292 1.59 8.20 -5.01
N THR A 293 1.89 9.22 -5.80
CA THR A 293 1.02 10.39 -5.99
C THR A 293 0.71 10.59 -7.47
N GLY A 294 -0.53 10.96 -7.78
CA GLY A 294 -1.00 11.29 -9.12
C GLY A 294 -0.97 12.78 -9.43
#